data_6c68dc5702e852991b771d0635a1736a
#
_entry.id   6c68dc5702e852991b771d0635a1736a
#
_cell.length_a   1.000
_cell.length_b   1.000
_cell.length_c   1.000
_cell.angle_alpha   90.00
_cell.angle_beta   90.00
_cell.angle_gamma   90.00
#
_symmetry.space_group_name_H-M   'P 1'
#
loop_
_entity.id
_entity.type
_entity.pdbx_description
1 polymer ?
#
loop_
_entity_poly.entity_id
_entity_poly.type
_entity_poly.pdbx_seq_one_letter_code
_entity_poly.pdbx_strand_id
1 'polypeptide(L)'
;MLKRTLFFGSPGRLFLEHSLLAYETRNANDASEKRTFPLEDLGFIILESLQLAVTTACLNALAKENIAVVVCDHAHMPSAMLQPFSGNTLAQRHTEAQLRATEALKARLWRQTVKAKITNQAECLKRLGLPDRRLRVLAESVKAGDSDNAEAVAARYYFQQLAGPEAFSRCRDGIPPNPALNYGYAILRAAVARALTGSGLLCVAGIHHSNQYNPFGLADDIMEPFRPFVDEMVFSSRDFFAVPELGKVQKAQLLQLLTADVISGTERRPLLNSISCTSASLVRCFLREETVVKYPEFVKK
;
A
#
# COMPACT_ATOMS: atom_id res chain seq x y z
N MET A 1 17.54 -0.13 7.70
CA MET A 1 17.86 1.13 6.99
C MET A 1 16.56 1.69 6.42
N LEU A 2 16.32 3.01 6.53
CA LEU A 2 15.10 3.66 6.04
C LEU A 2 15.21 3.76 4.51
N LYS A 3 14.37 3.03 3.78
CA LYS A 3 14.37 3.07 2.31
C LYS A 3 13.57 4.27 1.81
N ARG A 4 14.13 5.03 0.86
CA ARG A 4 13.52 6.24 0.29
C ARG A 4 12.49 5.88 -0.77
N THR A 5 11.46 6.73 -0.87
CA THR A 5 10.49 6.73 -1.98
C THR A 5 10.82 7.91 -2.90
N LEU A 6 10.95 7.66 -4.20
CA LEU A 6 11.16 8.69 -5.22
C LEU A 6 9.94 8.83 -6.11
N PHE A 7 9.64 10.07 -6.49
CA PHE A 7 8.53 10.43 -7.38
C PHE A 7 9.05 11.27 -8.55
N PHE A 8 8.84 10.77 -9.75
CA PHE A 8 9.26 11.42 -11.00
C PHE A 8 8.04 11.89 -11.78
N GLY A 9 7.56 13.10 -11.46
CA GLY A 9 6.39 13.73 -12.07
C GLY A 9 6.71 14.76 -13.14
N SER A 10 7.97 14.82 -13.62
CA SER A 10 8.40 15.72 -14.70
C SER A 10 9.10 14.93 -15.79
N PRO A 11 9.07 15.43 -17.05
CA PRO A 11 9.84 14.83 -18.14
C PRO A 11 11.32 14.71 -17.80
N GLY A 12 11.97 13.64 -18.27
CA GLY A 12 13.39 13.44 -18.02
C GLY A 12 13.87 12.04 -18.38
N ARG A 13 15.11 11.75 -18.02
CA ARG A 13 15.78 10.49 -18.31
C ARG A 13 16.30 9.86 -17.04
N LEU A 14 16.00 8.57 -16.84
CA LEU A 14 16.53 7.73 -15.78
C LEU A 14 17.54 6.74 -16.36
N PHE A 15 18.73 6.69 -15.79
CA PHE A 15 19.80 5.80 -16.23
C PHE A 15 20.75 5.47 -15.07
N LEU A 16 21.64 4.51 -15.27
CA LEU A 16 22.71 4.22 -14.33
C LEU A 16 23.95 5.04 -14.64
N GLU A 17 24.53 5.62 -13.58
CA GLU A 17 25.84 6.27 -13.63
C GLU A 17 26.62 5.88 -12.38
N HIS A 18 27.78 5.26 -12.52
CA HIS A 18 28.62 4.79 -11.41
C HIS A 18 27.85 3.98 -10.35
N SER A 19 26.96 3.07 -10.80
CA SER A 19 26.07 2.27 -9.93
C SER A 19 25.03 3.07 -9.13
N LEU A 20 24.83 4.34 -9.44
CA LEU A 20 23.77 5.19 -8.88
C LEU A 20 22.62 5.31 -9.89
N LEU A 21 21.41 5.49 -9.38
CA LEU A 21 20.28 5.96 -10.19
C LEU A 21 20.49 7.45 -10.51
N ALA A 22 20.68 7.78 -11.76
CA ALA A 22 20.77 9.15 -12.24
C ALA A 22 19.43 9.58 -12.87
N TYR A 23 18.95 10.76 -12.51
CA TYR A 23 17.81 11.43 -13.11
C TYR A 23 18.27 12.74 -13.72
N GLU A 24 18.09 12.90 -15.03
CA GLU A 24 18.39 14.09 -15.78
C GLU A 24 17.09 14.70 -16.31
N THR A 25 16.89 15.98 -16.05
CA THR A 25 15.71 16.75 -16.48
C THR A 25 16.15 18.15 -16.92
N ARG A 26 15.25 18.88 -17.59
CA ARG A 26 15.46 20.30 -17.89
C ARG A 26 14.63 21.15 -16.93
N ASN A 27 15.26 22.19 -16.41
CA ASN A 27 14.56 23.17 -15.59
C ASN A 27 13.81 24.20 -16.46
N ALA A 28 13.11 25.14 -15.83
CA ALA A 28 12.34 26.17 -16.50
C ALA A 28 13.18 27.08 -17.45
N ASN A 29 14.49 27.12 -17.28
CA ASN A 29 15.43 27.89 -18.10
C ASN A 29 16.11 27.01 -19.17
N ASP A 30 15.57 25.82 -19.47
CA ASP A 30 16.11 24.81 -20.40
C ASP A 30 17.52 24.29 -20.04
N ALA A 31 18.02 24.59 -18.85
CA ALA A 31 19.29 24.06 -18.35
C ALA A 31 19.11 22.62 -17.85
N SER A 32 20.05 21.73 -18.20
CA SER A 32 20.07 20.35 -17.71
C SER A 32 20.38 20.34 -16.22
N GLU A 33 19.53 19.67 -15.45
CA GLU A 33 19.71 19.39 -14.02
C GLU A 33 19.81 17.88 -13.82
N LYS A 34 20.90 17.42 -13.16
CA LYS A 34 21.13 16.02 -12.86
C LYS A 34 21.17 15.79 -11.36
N ARG A 35 20.46 14.74 -10.92
CA ARG A 35 20.46 14.25 -9.53
C ARG A 35 20.78 12.76 -9.51
N THR A 36 21.52 12.31 -8.51
CA THR A 36 21.90 10.91 -8.35
C THR A 36 21.44 10.37 -6.99
N PHE A 37 21.11 9.07 -6.95
CA PHE A 37 20.62 8.39 -5.76
C PHE A 37 21.29 7.02 -5.64
N PRO A 38 21.87 6.65 -4.47
CA PRO A 38 22.33 5.29 -4.22
C PRO A 38 21.16 4.30 -4.29
N LEU A 39 21.33 3.19 -5.03
CA LEU A 39 20.29 2.20 -5.19
C LEU A 39 19.92 1.54 -3.86
N GLU A 40 20.88 1.32 -2.99
CA GLU A 40 20.69 0.71 -1.66
C GLU A 40 19.75 1.51 -0.75
N ASP A 41 19.65 2.84 -0.97
CA ASP A 41 18.75 3.72 -0.23
C ASP A 41 17.31 3.68 -0.73
N LEU A 42 17.06 3.08 -1.91
CA LEU A 42 15.76 3.14 -2.56
C LEU A 42 14.90 1.92 -2.23
N GLY A 43 13.63 2.14 -2.00
CA GLY A 43 12.64 1.09 -1.79
C GLY A 43 11.48 1.14 -2.76
N PHE A 44 11.12 2.35 -3.19
CA PHE A 44 9.93 2.57 -4.00
C PHE A 44 10.13 3.75 -4.95
N ILE A 45 9.78 3.57 -6.22
CA ILE A 45 9.89 4.59 -7.27
C ILE A 45 8.57 4.67 -8.01
N ILE A 46 8.10 5.89 -8.24
CA ILE A 46 6.91 6.15 -9.05
C ILE A 46 7.32 6.96 -10.29
N LEU A 47 7.03 6.39 -11.44
CA LEU A 47 7.18 7.01 -12.76
C LEU A 47 5.81 7.56 -13.16
N GLU A 48 5.56 8.83 -12.83
CA GLU A 48 4.26 9.46 -13.06
C GLU A 48 4.20 10.20 -14.39
N SER A 49 5.29 10.83 -14.80
CA SER A 49 5.33 11.51 -16.09
C SER A 49 5.41 10.52 -17.25
N LEU A 50 4.51 10.66 -18.22
CA LEU A 50 4.49 9.84 -19.44
C LEU A 50 5.67 10.15 -20.39
N GLN A 51 6.42 11.22 -20.14
CA GLN A 51 7.59 11.64 -20.92
C GLN A 51 8.90 11.28 -20.24
N LEU A 52 8.91 10.20 -19.44
CA LEU A 52 10.14 9.66 -18.86
C LEU A 52 10.75 8.61 -19.77
N ALA A 53 12.04 8.76 -20.07
CA ALA A 53 12.84 7.72 -20.70
C ALA A 53 13.63 6.96 -19.65
N VAL A 54 13.58 5.63 -19.66
CA VAL A 54 14.32 4.79 -18.71
C VAL A 54 15.17 3.78 -19.48
N THR A 55 16.46 3.70 -19.16
CA THR A 55 17.33 2.73 -19.81
C THR A 55 17.11 1.31 -19.27
N THR A 56 17.25 0.30 -20.12
CA THR A 56 17.13 -1.12 -19.72
C THR A 56 18.15 -1.51 -18.66
N ALA A 57 19.35 -0.94 -18.68
CA ALA A 57 20.35 -1.15 -17.63
C ALA A 57 19.85 -0.63 -16.26
N CYS A 58 19.18 0.52 -16.25
CA CYS A 58 18.56 1.08 -15.06
C CYS A 58 17.45 0.14 -14.54
N LEU A 59 16.51 -0.28 -15.40
CA LEU A 59 15.43 -1.19 -15.01
C LEU A 59 15.97 -2.51 -14.42
N ASN A 60 17.00 -3.08 -15.05
CA ASN A 60 17.63 -4.31 -14.55
C ASN A 60 18.27 -4.13 -13.17
N ALA A 61 18.97 -3.01 -12.94
CA ALA A 61 19.57 -2.74 -11.63
C ALA A 61 18.51 -2.52 -10.55
N LEU A 62 17.45 -1.76 -10.84
CA LEU A 62 16.32 -1.56 -9.92
C LEU A 62 15.64 -2.89 -9.55
N ALA A 63 15.45 -3.78 -10.53
CA ALA A 63 14.89 -5.10 -10.30
C ALA A 63 15.80 -5.96 -9.42
N LYS A 64 17.13 -5.99 -9.67
CA LYS A 64 18.10 -6.74 -8.85
C LYS A 64 18.11 -6.30 -7.39
N GLU A 65 18.01 -5.00 -7.14
CA GLU A 65 17.95 -4.43 -5.79
C GLU A 65 16.55 -4.54 -5.15
N ASN A 66 15.62 -5.23 -5.83
CA ASN A 66 14.24 -5.40 -5.41
C ASN A 66 13.56 -4.06 -5.07
N ILE A 67 13.85 -3.02 -5.87
CA ILE A 67 13.22 -1.71 -5.78
C ILE A 67 11.92 -1.76 -6.56
N ALA A 68 10.81 -1.40 -5.91
CA ALA A 68 9.53 -1.31 -6.59
C ALA A 68 9.51 -0.12 -7.55
N VAL A 69 9.23 -0.37 -8.82
CA VAL A 69 9.05 0.68 -9.82
C VAL A 69 7.61 0.62 -10.30
N VAL A 70 6.83 1.63 -9.96
CA VAL A 70 5.42 1.78 -10.35
C VAL A 70 5.34 2.75 -11.51
N VAL A 71 4.62 2.36 -12.56
CA VAL A 71 4.33 3.20 -13.73
C VAL A 71 2.90 3.66 -13.65
N CYS A 72 2.65 4.93 -13.92
CA CYS A 72 1.31 5.50 -13.96
C CYS A 72 0.79 5.60 -15.41
N ASP A 73 -0.53 5.55 -15.56
CA ASP A 73 -1.23 5.75 -16.82
C ASP A 73 -1.47 7.24 -17.13
N HIS A 74 -2.23 7.50 -18.21
CA HIS A 74 -2.60 8.85 -18.65
C HIS A 74 -3.51 9.60 -17.65
N ALA A 75 -4.18 8.86 -16.76
CA ALA A 75 -4.94 9.43 -15.65
C ALA A 75 -4.05 9.65 -14.41
N HIS A 76 -2.73 9.47 -14.56
CA HIS A 76 -1.75 9.58 -13.49
C HIS A 76 -1.98 8.59 -12.32
N MET A 77 -2.65 7.46 -12.60
CA MET A 77 -2.91 6.41 -11.62
C MET A 77 -1.93 5.24 -11.82
N PRO A 78 -1.48 4.59 -10.73
CA PRO A 78 -0.67 3.38 -10.82
C PRO A 78 -1.34 2.29 -11.67
N SER A 79 -0.71 1.92 -12.78
CA SER A 79 -1.24 0.98 -13.78
C SER A 79 -0.37 -0.27 -13.98
N ALA A 80 0.94 -0.14 -13.76
CA ALA A 80 1.87 -1.25 -13.92
C ALA A 80 3.00 -1.18 -12.89
N MET A 81 3.66 -2.32 -12.65
CA MET A 81 4.81 -2.39 -11.75
C MET A 81 5.86 -3.34 -12.31
N LEU A 82 7.14 -2.91 -12.26
CA LEU A 82 8.27 -3.77 -12.54
C LEU A 82 8.51 -4.70 -11.34
N GLN A 83 8.57 -6.00 -11.60
CA GLN A 83 8.91 -7.02 -10.62
C GLN A 83 10.01 -7.94 -11.17
N PRO A 84 10.97 -8.38 -10.33
CA PRO A 84 11.96 -9.36 -10.77
C PRO A 84 11.32 -10.75 -10.95
N PHE A 85 11.79 -11.52 -11.95
CA PHE A 85 11.36 -12.91 -12.15
C PHE A 85 11.74 -13.84 -10.98
N SER A 86 12.83 -13.53 -10.29
CA SER A 86 13.42 -14.38 -9.23
C SER A 86 13.60 -13.59 -7.93
N GLY A 87 12.53 -12.97 -7.46
CA GLY A 87 12.56 -12.13 -6.24
C GLY A 87 12.71 -12.92 -4.93
N ASN A 88 12.50 -14.23 -4.94
CA ASN A 88 12.59 -15.11 -3.77
C ASN A 88 13.03 -16.52 -4.15
N THR A 89 14.08 -17.01 -3.52
CA THR A 89 14.65 -18.37 -3.79
C THR A 89 13.72 -19.50 -3.34
N LEU A 90 12.81 -19.24 -2.40
CA LEU A 90 11.82 -20.19 -1.89
C LEU A 90 10.42 -19.98 -2.49
N ALA A 91 10.32 -19.23 -3.59
CA ALA A 91 9.04 -18.84 -4.19
C ALA A 91 8.13 -20.06 -4.46
N GLN A 92 8.66 -21.15 -5.01
CA GLN A 92 7.89 -22.37 -5.26
C GLN A 92 7.27 -22.91 -3.96
N ARG A 93 8.06 -23.08 -2.91
CA ARG A 93 7.60 -23.60 -1.61
C ARG A 93 6.50 -22.71 -1.01
N HIS A 94 6.69 -21.39 -1.07
CA HIS A 94 5.73 -20.44 -0.51
C HIS A 94 4.42 -20.41 -1.31
N THR A 95 4.52 -20.41 -2.65
CA THR A 95 3.35 -20.47 -3.54
C THR A 95 2.57 -21.78 -3.34
N GLU A 96 3.25 -22.93 -3.24
CA GLU A 96 2.56 -24.20 -2.96
C GLU A 96 1.83 -24.17 -1.61
N ALA A 97 2.47 -23.67 -0.56
CA ALA A 97 1.84 -23.54 0.76
C ALA A 97 0.59 -22.64 0.72
N GLN A 98 0.66 -21.51 -0.01
CA GLN A 98 -0.49 -20.63 -0.24
C GLN A 98 -1.62 -21.34 -0.96
N LEU A 99 -1.34 -22.00 -2.10
CA LEU A 99 -2.36 -22.66 -2.92
C LEU A 99 -3.00 -23.87 -2.22
N ARG A 100 -2.24 -24.58 -1.36
CA ARG A 100 -2.74 -25.68 -0.52
C ARG A 100 -3.39 -25.20 0.79
N ALA A 101 -3.51 -23.91 1.02
CA ALA A 101 -4.16 -23.40 2.22
C ALA A 101 -5.62 -23.83 2.29
N THR A 102 -6.01 -24.48 3.40
CA THR A 102 -7.39 -24.90 3.62
C THR A 102 -8.32 -23.71 3.83
N GLU A 103 -9.61 -23.88 3.52
CA GLU A 103 -10.62 -22.84 3.75
C GLU A 103 -10.66 -22.42 5.23
N ALA A 104 -10.44 -23.35 6.16
CA ALA A 104 -10.36 -23.04 7.59
C ALA A 104 -9.15 -22.14 7.93
N LEU A 105 -8.01 -22.31 7.25
CA LEU A 105 -6.85 -21.42 7.41
C LEU A 105 -7.15 -20.06 6.82
N LYS A 106 -7.67 -19.99 5.60
CA LYS A 106 -8.07 -18.73 4.94
C LYS A 106 -9.07 -17.94 5.78
N ALA A 107 -10.11 -18.61 6.31
CA ALA A 107 -11.09 -17.98 7.18
C ALA A 107 -10.49 -17.40 8.48
N ARG A 108 -9.47 -18.07 9.06
CA ARG A 108 -8.75 -17.54 10.23
C ARG A 108 -7.88 -16.34 9.87
N LEU A 109 -7.19 -16.37 8.73
CA LEU A 109 -6.39 -15.26 8.25
C LEU A 109 -7.26 -14.06 7.93
N TRP A 110 -8.40 -14.28 7.24
CA TRP A 110 -9.37 -13.22 6.95
C TRP A 110 -9.92 -12.57 8.22
N ARG A 111 -10.29 -13.37 9.22
CA ARG A 111 -10.71 -12.84 10.54
C ARG A 111 -9.66 -11.87 11.10
N GLN A 112 -8.38 -12.22 11.04
CA GLN A 112 -7.30 -11.36 11.56
C GLN A 112 -7.19 -10.08 10.76
N THR A 113 -7.30 -10.16 9.42
CA THR A 113 -7.31 -9.01 8.51
C THR A 113 -8.45 -8.05 8.85
N VAL A 114 -9.68 -8.55 8.96
CA VAL A 114 -10.85 -7.74 9.28
C VAL A 114 -10.74 -7.12 10.68
N LYS A 115 -10.33 -7.90 11.68
CA LYS A 115 -10.10 -7.38 13.04
C LYS A 115 -9.08 -6.25 13.03
N ALA A 116 -7.93 -6.42 12.37
CA ALA A 116 -6.89 -5.40 12.29
C ALA A 116 -7.37 -4.15 11.54
N LYS A 117 -8.11 -4.31 10.43
CA LYS A 117 -8.76 -3.20 9.71
C LYS A 117 -9.66 -2.39 10.62
N ILE A 118 -10.61 -3.03 11.30
CA ILE A 118 -11.59 -2.35 12.15
C ILE A 118 -10.89 -1.68 13.34
N THR A 119 -9.86 -2.30 13.91
CA THR A 119 -9.05 -1.71 14.98
C THR A 119 -8.35 -0.43 14.50
N ASN A 120 -7.76 -0.46 13.32
CA ASN A 120 -7.12 0.72 12.73
C ASN A 120 -8.14 1.79 12.32
N GLN A 121 -9.32 1.41 11.85
CA GLN A 121 -10.42 2.35 11.62
C GLN A 121 -10.85 3.06 12.91
N ALA A 122 -10.98 2.32 14.02
CA ALA A 122 -11.29 2.90 15.32
C ALA A 122 -10.20 3.89 15.77
N GLU A 123 -8.93 3.52 15.63
CA GLU A 123 -7.84 4.41 16.00
C GLU A 123 -7.76 5.65 15.09
N CYS A 124 -8.03 5.51 13.79
CA CYS A 124 -8.15 6.64 12.86
C CYS A 124 -9.24 7.62 13.32
N LEU A 125 -10.46 7.15 13.61
CA LEU A 125 -11.53 8.01 14.14
C LEU A 125 -11.11 8.71 15.42
N LYS A 126 -10.52 7.99 16.39
CA LYS A 126 -10.03 8.58 17.63
C LYS A 126 -9.02 9.70 17.38
N ARG A 127 -8.06 9.49 16.46
CA ARG A 127 -7.02 10.48 16.11
C ARG A 127 -7.58 11.73 15.46
N LEU A 128 -8.72 11.58 14.76
CA LEU A 128 -9.49 12.69 14.17
C LEU A 128 -10.50 13.32 15.15
N GLY A 129 -10.56 12.87 16.41
CA GLY A 129 -11.51 13.38 17.42
C GLY A 129 -12.94 12.90 17.21
N LEU A 130 -13.13 11.80 16.47
CA LEU A 130 -14.44 11.24 16.12
C LEU A 130 -14.78 10.01 16.98
N PRO A 131 -16.09 9.63 17.11
CA PRO A 131 -16.52 8.51 17.93
C PRO A 131 -15.99 7.15 17.42
N ASP A 132 -15.18 6.45 18.22
CA ASP A 132 -14.50 5.21 17.86
C ASP A 132 -15.00 3.96 18.59
N ARG A 133 -15.73 4.13 19.74
CA ARG A 133 -16.11 3.04 20.65
C ARG A 133 -16.86 1.90 19.94
N ARG A 134 -17.76 2.22 19.02
CA ARG A 134 -18.54 1.20 18.30
C ARG A 134 -17.64 0.27 17.48
N LEU A 135 -16.63 0.81 16.82
CA LEU A 135 -15.68 0.00 16.05
C LEU A 135 -14.80 -0.88 16.94
N ARG A 136 -14.40 -0.40 18.13
CA ARG A 136 -13.63 -1.22 19.08
C ARG A 136 -14.42 -2.46 19.52
N VAL A 137 -15.70 -2.29 19.85
CA VAL A 137 -16.58 -3.42 20.21
C VAL A 137 -16.74 -4.37 19.02
N LEU A 138 -16.94 -3.84 17.82
CA LEU A 138 -17.12 -4.65 16.61
C LEU A 138 -15.86 -5.46 16.26
N ALA A 139 -14.67 -4.88 16.43
CA ALA A 139 -13.39 -5.57 16.18
C ALA A 139 -13.23 -6.84 17.04
N GLU A 140 -13.70 -6.82 18.30
CA GLU A 140 -13.63 -7.99 19.18
C GLU A 140 -14.65 -9.09 18.81
N SER A 141 -15.75 -8.75 18.13
CA SER A 141 -16.80 -9.69 17.74
C SER A 141 -16.57 -10.39 16.40
N VAL A 142 -15.51 -10.03 15.64
CA VAL A 142 -15.25 -10.62 14.31
C VAL A 142 -15.06 -12.13 14.40
N LYS A 143 -15.88 -12.89 13.64
CA LYS A 143 -15.81 -14.35 13.53
C LYS A 143 -14.92 -14.81 12.40
N ALA A 144 -14.60 -16.11 12.37
CA ALA A 144 -13.84 -16.71 11.28
C ALA A 144 -14.58 -16.52 9.95
N GLY A 145 -13.84 -16.12 8.91
CA GLY A 145 -14.40 -15.84 7.58
C GLY A 145 -15.29 -14.61 7.52
N ASP A 146 -15.37 -13.81 8.61
CA ASP A 146 -16.29 -12.66 8.75
C ASP A 146 -17.75 -13.00 8.45
N SER A 147 -18.23 -14.13 8.99
CA SER A 147 -19.56 -14.68 8.69
C SER A 147 -20.73 -13.73 8.97
N ASP A 148 -20.54 -12.76 9.87
CA ASP A 148 -21.56 -11.78 10.27
C ASP A 148 -21.40 -10.45 9.48
N ASN A 149 -20.47 -10.42 8.49
CA ASN A 149 -20.18 -9.26 7.65
C ASN A 149 -19.82 -8.00 8.46
N ALA A 150 -19.03 -8.21 9.53
CA ALA A 150 -18.58 -7.14 10.41
C ALA A 150 -17.76 -6.07 9.65
N GLU A 151 -17.02 -6.48 8.64
CA GLU A 151 -16.27 -5.58 7.76
C GLU A 151 -17.17 -4.51 7.12
N ALA A 152 -18.26 -4.92 6.48
CA ALA A 152 -19.18 -3.99 5.81
C ALA A 152 -19.94 -3.10 6.83
N VAL A 153 -20.32 -3.66 7.98
CA VAL A 153 -20.94 -2.90 9.08
C VAL A 153 -19.97 -1.83 9.60
N ALA A 154 -18.71 -2.21 9.82
CA ALA A 154 -17.67 -1.28 10.26
C ALA A 154 -17.39 -0.20 9.22
N ALA A 155 -17.24 -0.56 7.96
CA ALA A 155 -16.96 0.38 6.87
C ALA A 155 -18.08 1.42 6.72
N ARG A 156 -19.34 1.00 6.81
CA ARG A 156 -20.49 1.92 6.76
C ARG A 156 -20.43 2.93 7.90
N TYR A 157 -20.28 2.46 9.15
CA TYR A 157 -20.19 3.34 10.31
C TYR A 157 -18.98 4.28 10.18
N TYR A 158 -17.81 3.74 9.83
CA TYR A 158 -16.57 4.46 9.71
C TYR A 158 -16.67 5.64 8.72
N PHE A 159 -17.13 5.38 7.49
CA PHE A 159 -17.29 6.43 6.49
C PHE A 159 -18.40 7.43 6.82
N GLN A 160 -19.47 7.01 7.54
CA GLN A 160 -20.46 7.94 8.07
C GLN A 160 -19.86 8.93 9.08
N GLN A 161 -18.94 8.47 9.94
CA GLN A 161 -18.27 9.36 10.89
C GLN A 161 -17.28 10.31 10.17
N LEU A 162 -16.54 9.82 9.19
CA LEU A 162 -15.60 10.64 8.41
C LEU A 162 -16.30 11.68 7.53
N ALA A 163 -17.45 11.34 6.96
CA ALA A 163 -18.24 12.23 6.11
C ALA A 163 -18.76 13.45 6.86
N GLY A 164 -19.03 13.30 8.17
CA GLY A 164 -19.68 14.35 8.94
C GLY A 164 -21.10 14.65 8.43
N PRO A 165 -21.61 15.89 8.63
CA PRO A 165 -22.93 16.31 8.16
C PRO A 165 -23.02 16.48 6.63
N GLU A 166 -21.90 16.57 5.94
CA GLU A 166 -21.84 16.64 4.47
C GLU A 166 -21.88 15.22 3.91
N ALA A 167 -22.76 15.00 2.91
CA ALA A 167 -23.01 13.67 2.33
C ALA A 167 -21.82 13.19 1.48
N PHE A 168 -20.72 12.80 2.12
CA PHE A 168 -19.63 12.09 1.45
C PHE A 168 -20.03 10.65 1.20
N SER A 169 -19.99 10.22 -0.05
CA SER A 169 -20.12 8.82 -0.44
C SER A 169 -18.77 8.31 -0.95
N ARG A 170 -18.29 7.21 -0.37
CA ARG A 170 -17.11 6.53 -0.88
C ARG A 170 -17.43 5.86 -2.21
N CYS A 171 -16.96 6.42 -3.32
CA CYS A 171 -17.10 5.84 -4.64
C CYS A 171 -15.83 6.08 -5.49
N ARG A 172 -15.68 5.28 -6.57
CA ARG A 172 -14.49 5.34 -7.41
C ARG A 172 -14.37 6.68 -8.15
N ASP A 173 -15.48 7.16 -8.69
CA ASP A 173 -15.55 8.36 -9.53
C ASP A 173 -16.21 9.53 -8.78
N GLY A 174 -16.04 9.55 -7.44
CA GLY A 174 -16.66 10.55 -6.57
C GLY A 174 -15.87 11.85 -6.47
N ILE A 175 -16.59 12.85 -5.95
CA ILE A 175 -16.01 14.15 -5.60
C ILE A 175 -14.91 14.03 -4.53
N PRO A 176 -14.07 15.07 -4.34
CA PRO A 176 -13.11 15.09 -3.24
C PRO A 176 -13.74 14.70 -1.89
N PRO A 177 -13.02 13.90 -1.06
CA PRO A 177 -11.64 13.51 -1.20
C PRO A 177 -11.42 12.14 -1.91
N ASN A 178 -12.42 11.61 -2.64
CA ASN A 178 -12.29 10.29 -3.29
C ASN A 178 -11.06 10.14 -4.19
N PRO A 179 -10.64 11.15 -5.01
CA PRO A 179 -9.41 11.05 -5.80
C PRO A 179 -8.17 10.78 -4.94
N ALA A 180 -8.05 11.45 -3.78
CA ALA A 180 -6.94 11.25 -2.86
C ALA A 180 -6.94 9.86 -2.23
N LEU A 181 -8.10 9.36 -1.79
CA LEU A 181 -8.27 8.01 -1.28
C LEU A 181 -7.94 6.97 -2.34
N ASN A 182 -8.40 7.14 -3.59
CA ASN A 182 -8.14 6.23 -4.69
C ASN A 182 -6.64 6.14 -5.00
N TYR A 183 -5.97 7.29 -5.10
CA TYR A 183 -4.54 7.35 -5.33
C TYR A 183 -3.75 6.70 -4.19
N GLY A 184 -4.04 7.07 -2.94
CA GLY A 184 -3.38 6.49 -1.76
C GLY A 184 -3.57 4.97 -1.67
N TYR A 185 -4.77 4.46 -1.96
CA TYR A 185 -5.03 3.01 -1.99
C TYR A 185 -4.32 2.31 -3.15
N ALA A 186 -4.18 2.96 -4.32
CA ALA A 186 -3.42 2.40 -5.43
C ALA A 186 -1.93 2.28 -5.09
N ILE A 187 -1.36 3.26 -4.40
CA ILE A 187 0.02 3.22 -3.88
C ILE A 187 0.17 2.09 -2.85
N LEU A 188 -0.75 1.97 -1.89
CA LEU A 188 -0.73 0.87 -0.92
C LEU A 188 -0.81 -0.49 -1.60
N ARG A 189 -1.73 -0.66 -2.57
CA ARG A 189 -1.85 -1.90 -3.34
C ARG A 189 -0.52 -2.28 -4.00
N ALA A 190 0.13 -1.30 -4.66
CA ALA A 190 1.42 -1.53 -5.30
C ALA A 190 2.52 -1.93 -4.29
N ALA A 191 2.58 -1.26 -3.13
CA ALA A 191 3.54 -1.59 -2.08
C ALA A 191 3.30 -2.98 -1.48
N VAL A 192 2.03 -3.35 -1.24
CA VAL A 192 1.64 -4.68 -0.73
C VAL A 192 1.92 -5.75 -1.78
N ALA A 193 1.52 -5.54 -3.05
CA ALA A 193 1.78 -6.48 -4.14
C ALA A 193 3.27 -6.77 -4.31
N ARG A 194 4.11 -5.72 -4.25
CA ARG A 194 5.57 -5.89 -4.24
C ARG A 194 6.05 -6.77 -3.10
N ALA A 195 5.60 -6.51 -1.87
CA ALA A 195 6.04 -7.26 -0.70
C ALA A 195 5.61 -8.73 -0.77
N LEU A 196 4.38 -9.00 -1.23
CA LEU A 196 3.87 -10.36 -1.43
C LEU A 196 4.68 -11.12 -2.47
N THR A 197 4.91 -10.52 -3.66
CA THR A 197 5.73 -11.13 -4.71
C THR A 197 7.18 -11.34 -4.25
N GLY A 198 7.78 -10.34 -3.58
CA GLY A 198 9.10 -10.45 -2.99
C GLY A 198 9.20 -11.54 -1.89
N SER A 199 8.08 -11.92 -1.29
CA SER A 199 7.97 -13.04 -0.34
C SER A 199 7.63 -14.39 -1.00
N GLY A 200 7.51 -14.45 -2.34
CA GLY A 200 7.19 -15.65 -3.09
C GLY A 200 5.72 -16.05 -3.04
N LEU A 201 4.81 -15.08 -2.85
CA LEU A 201 3.36 -15.28 -2.88
C LEU A 201 2.74 -14.77 -4.19
N LEU A 202 1.67 -15.41 -4.64
CA LEU A 202 0.88 -15.00 -5.79
C LEU A 202 -0.16 -13.94 -5.38
N CYS A 203 -0.05 -12.74 -5.94
CA CYS A 203 -0.99 -11.64 -5.66
C CYS A 203 -2.44 -11.94 -6.08
N VAL A 204 -2.62 -12.78 -7.09
CA VAL A 204 -3.95 -13.16 -7.61
C VAL A 204 -4.71 -14.09 -6.66
N ALA A 205 -4.01 -14.95 -5.90
CA ALA A 205 -4.62 -15.97 -5.06
C ALA A 205 -4.97 -15.42 -3.67
N GLY A 206 -6.12 -14.73 -3.56
CA GLY A 206 -6.64 -14.15 -2.32
C GLY A 206 -7.00 -15.17 -1.25
N ILE A 207 -7.11 -14.70 -0.02
CA ILE A 207 -7.64 -15.48 1.12
C ILE A 207 -9.16 -15.31 1.26
N HIS A 208 -9.71 -14.24 0.70
CA HIS A 208 -11.15 -13.91 0.72
C HIS A 208 -11.67 -13.45 -0.65
N HIS A 209 -11.08 -12.42 -1.26
CA HIS A 209 -11.51 -11.93 -2.56
C HIS A 209 -11.13 -12.91 -3.68
N SER A 210 -12.13 -13.38 -4.42
CA SER A 210 -12.00 -14.40 -5.47
C SER A 210 -12.59 -13.97 -6.81
N ASN A 211 -12.69 -12.66 -7.08
CA ASN A 211 -13.18 -12.16 -8.36
C ASN A 211 -12.20 -12.54 -9.48
N GLN A 212 -12.70 -13.29 -10.49
CA GLN A 212 -11.91 -13.79 -11.63
C GLN A 212 -11.23 -12.70 -12.47
N TYR A 213 -11.69 -11.45 -12.39
CA TYR A 213 -11.11 -10.32 -13.11
C TYR A 213 -10.11 -9.51 -12.27
N ASN A 214 -9.90 -9.88 -11.00
CA ASN A 214 -9.01 -9.15 -10.12
C ASN A 214 -7.63 -9.83 -10.02
N PRO A 215 -6.57 -9.26 -10.65
CA PRO A 215 -5.22 -9.83 -10.57
C PRO A 215 -4.53 -9.59 -9.21
N PHE A 216 -5.17 -8.86 -8.30
CA PHE A 216 -4.61 -8.42 -7.02
C PHE A 216 -5.39 -8.94 -5.81
N GLY A 217 -6.12 -10.06 -5.93
CA GLY A 217 -6.98 -10.58 -4.85
C GLY A 217 -6.30 -10.62 -3.48
N LEU A 218 -5.10 -11.22 -3.38
CA LEU A 218 -4.35 -11.27 -2.13
C LEU A 218 -3.84 -9.89 -1.69
N ALA A 219 -3.40 -9.06 -2.63
CA ALA A 219 -2.92 -7.72 -2.29
C ALA A 219 -4.07 -6.86 -1.75
N ASP A 220 -5.27 -6.97 -2.33
CA ASP A 220 -6.47 -6.29 -1.84
C ASP A 220 -6.88 -6.79 -0.46
N ASP A 221 -6.82 -8.11 -0.21
CA ASP A 221 -7.07 -8.68 1.12
C ASP A 221 -6.11 -8.13 2.18
N ILE A 222 -4.81 -8.18 1.89
CA ILE A 222 -3.77 -7.85 2.87
C ILE A 222 -3.61 -6.35 3.07
N MET A 223 -3.99 -5.52 2.11
CA MET A 223 -3.91 -4.06 2.26
C MET A 223 -5.02 -3.48 3.15
N GLU A 224 -6.11 -4.21 3.43
CA GLU A 224 -7.26 -3.69 4.17
C GLU A 224 -6.89 -3.03 5.52
N PRO A 225 -6.03 -3.62 6.38
CA PRO A 225 -5.62 -2.98 7.63
C PRO A 225 -4.75 -1.73 7.45
N PHE A 226 -4.21 -1.51 6.26
CA PHE A 226 -3.38 -0.35 5.94
C PHE A 226 -4.19 0.84 5.42
N ARG A 227 -5.41 0.63 4.90
CA ARG A 227 -6.25 1.71 4.35
C ARG A 227 -6.50 2.85 5.34
N PRO A 228 -6.76 2.61 6.64
CA PRO A 228 -7.00 3.69 7.60
C PRO A 228 -5.84 4.67 7.77
N PHE A 229 -4.60 4.30 7.39
CA PHE A 229 -3.47 5.23 7.41
C PHE A 229 -3.55 6.25 6.26
N VAL A 230 -4.07 5.85 5.09
CA VAL A 230 -4.40 6.78 4.00
C VAL A 230 -5.54 7.69 4.44
N ASP A 231 -6.58 7.10 5.04
CA ASP A 231 -7.77 7.83 5.46
C ASP A 231 -7.41 8.91 6.48
N GLU A 232 -6.60 8.58 7.49
CA GLU A 232 -6.14 9.55 8.49
C GLU A 232 -5.38 10.70 7.84
N MET A 233 -4.47 10.41 6.92
CA MET A 233 -3.72 11.44 6.20
C MET A 233 -4.64 12.34 5.37
N VAL A 234 -5.59 11.77 4.65
CA VAL A 234 -6.52 12.50 3.78
C VAL A 234 -7.48 13.35 4.61
N PHE A 235 -8.08 12.78 5.65
CA PHE A 235 -9.07 13.51 6.47
C PHE A 235 -8.44 14.46 7.49
N SER A 236 -7.13 14.39 7.72
CA SER A 236 -6.40 15.37 8.55
C SER A 236 -6.06 16.66 7.80
N SER A 237 -6.14 16.70 6.47
CA SER A 237 -5.76 17.86 5.67
C SER A 237 -6.89 18.33 4.77
N ARG A 238 -7.21 19.63 4.84
CA ARG A 238 -8.20 20.26 3.96
C ARG A 238 -7.76 20.33 2.49
N ASP A 239 -6.46 20.21 2.22
CA ASP A 239 -5.89 20.32 0.86
C ASP A 239 -6.43 19.24 -0.10
N PHE A 240 -6.82 18.08 0.44
CA PHE A 240 -7.40 17.00 -0.35
C PHE A 240 -8.89 17.17 -0.67
N PHE A 241 -9.55 18.13 0.00
CA PHE A 241 -10.96 18.47 -0.25
C PHE A 241 -11.10 19.68 -1.19
N ALA A 242 -10.06 20.49 -1.30
CA ALA A 242 -10.11 21.75 -2.05
C ALA A 242 -9.93 21.58 -3.56
N VAL A 243 -9.45 20.41 -4.02
CA VAL A 243 -9.08 20.19 -5.43
C VAL A 243 -9.83 19.00 -6.03
N PRO A 244 -10.45 19.16 -7.22
CA PRO A 244 -11.12 18.06 -7.90
C PRO A 244 -10.13 17.01 -8.42
N GLU A 245 -8.89 17.43 -8.77
CA GLU A 245 -7.81 16.58 -9.25
C GLU A 245 -6.56 16.76 -8.42
N LEU A 246 -5.82 15.65 -8.21
CA LEU A 246 -4.58 15.69 -7.43
C LEU A 246 -3.43 16.26 -8.23
N GLY A 247 -2.87 17.36 -7.76
CA GLY A 247 -1.61 17.91 -8.24
C GLY A 247 -0.38 17.15 -7.71
N LYS A 248 0.80 17.53 -8.21
CA LYS A 248 2.09 16.92 -7.79
C LYS A 248 2.34 17.03 -6.28
N VAL A 249 1.93 18.13 -5.66
CA VAL A 249 2.12 18.36 -4.21
C VAL A 249 1.31 17.38 -3.39
N GLN A 250 0.01 17.22 -3.69
CA GLN A 250 -0.87 16.29 -2.98
C GLN A 250 -0.42 14.84 -3.16
N LYS A 251 0.00 14.45 -4.38
CA LYS A 251 0.56 13.12 -4.65
C LYS A 251 1.83 12.86 -3.85
N ALA A 252 2.75 13.84 -3.81
CA ALA A 252 3.97 13.74 -3.01
C ALA A 252 3.68 13.60 -1.50
N GLN A 253 2.66 14.30 -0.98
CA GLN A 253 2.20 14.14 0.40
C GLN A 253 1.71 12.71 0.66
N LEU A 254 0.86 12.16 -0.22
CA LEU A 254 0.34 10.80 -0.07
C LEU A 254 1.48 9.75 -0.09
N LEU A 255 2.55 9.99 -0.83
CA LEU A 255 3.72 9.11 -0.84
C LEU A 255 4.51 9.12 0.48
N GLN A 256 4.46 10.20 1.25
CA GLN A 256 5.09 10.25 2.56
C GLN A 256 4.50 9.21 3.52
N LEU A 257 3.29 8.72 3.25
CA LEU A 257 2.68 7.62 4.00
C LEU A 257 3.60 6.39 4.09
N LEU A 258 4.29 6.03 3.01
CA LEU A 258 5.17 4.86 2.99
C LEU A 258 6.35 4.96 3.97
N THR A 259 6.72 6.18 4.34
CA THR A 259 7.78 6.47 5.32
C THR A 259 7.25 6.83 6.70
N ALA A 260 5.93 6.94 6.86
CA ALA A 260 5.31 7.23 8.15
C ALA A 260 5.55 6.08 9.15
N ASP A 261 5.80 6.43 10.39
CA ASP A 261 6.04 5.45 11.45
C ASP A 261 4.74 4.77 11.91
N VAL A 262 4.82 3.45 12.04
CA VAL A 262 3.77 2.59 12.60
C VAL A 262 4.36 1.63 13.64
N ILE A 263 3.52 1.02 14.46
CA ILE A 263 3.89 -0.10 15.32
C ILE A 263 3.65 -1.41 14.55
N SER A 264 4.68 -2.24 14.45
CA SER A 264 4.59 -3.57 13.85
C SER A 264 5.12 -4.60 14.84
N GLY A 265 4.21 -5.31 15.51
CA GLY A 265 4.53 -6.09 16.70
C GLY A 265 4.91 -5.16 17.86
N THR A 266 6.14 -5.27 18.35
CA THR A 266 6.67 -4.42 19.44
C THR A 266 7.54 -3.26 18.95
N GLU A 267 7.80 -3.16 17.66
CA GLU A 267 8.76 -2.22 17.11
C GLU A 267 8.09 -1.10 16.32
N ARG A 268 8.65 0.11 16.45
CA ARG A 268 8.31 1.25 15.61
C ARG A 268 9.14 1.18 14.32
N ARG A 269 8.47 1.26 13.17
CA ARG A 269 9.12 1.21 11.86
C ARG A 269 8.29 1.92 10.79
N PRO A 270 8.89 2.29 9.65
CA PRO A 270 8.15 2.85 8.52
C PRO A 270 7.08 1.90 8.00
N LEU A 271 5.97 2.44 7.49
CA LEU A 271 4.84 1.66 6.93
C LEU A 271 5.31 0.69 5.84
N LEU A 272 6.19 1.12 4.94
CA LEU A 272 6.75 0.27 3.88
C LEU A 272 7.46 -0.98 4.45
N ASN A 273 8.21 -0.81 5.53
CA ASN A 273 8.88 -1.93 6.21
C ASN A 273 7.87 -2.83 6.93
N SER A 274 6.82 -2.25 7.52
CA SER A 274 5.73 -3.01 8.14
C SER A 274 4.99 -3.88 7.13
N ILE A 275 4.75 -3.39 5.91
CA ILE A 275 4.16 -4.19 4.82
C ILE A 275 5.02 -5.44 4.55
N SER A 276 6.34 -5.30 4.51
CA SER A 276 7.25 -6.44 4.33
C SER A 276 7.18 -7.44 5.51
N CYS A 277 7.07 -6.93 6.75
CA CYS A 277 6.88 -7.79 7.94
C CYS A 277 5.55 -8.54 7.91
N THR A 278 4.47 -7.88 7.47
CA THR A 278 3.16 -8.49 7.29
C THR A 278 3.23 -9.63 6.27
N SER A 279 3.83 -9.37 5.10
CA SER A 279 4.00 -10.38 4.05
C SER A 279 4.82 -11.58 4.54
N ALA A 280 5.94 -11.36 5.22
CA ALA A 280 6.77 -12.42 5.78
C ALA A 280 6.03 -13.26 6.85
N SER A 281 5.25 -12.63 7.72
CA SER A 281 4.43 -13.35 8.71
C SER A 281 3.30 -14.15 8.05
N LEU A 282 2.71 -13.64 6.96
CA LEU A 282 1.70 -14.34 6.18
C LEU A 282 2.27 -15.63 5.56
N VAL A 283 3.49 -15.58 5.00
CA VAL A 283 4.20 -16.78 4.51
C VAL A 283 4.31 -17.84 5.61
N ARG A 284 4.77 -17.44 6.82
CA ARG A 284 4.89 -18.36 7.95
C ARG A 284 3.54 -18.96 8.38
N CYS A 285 2.46 -18.17 8.26
CA CYS A 285 1.10 -18.69 8.49
C CYS A 285 0.70 -19.73 7.44
N PHE A 286 1.00 -19.53 6.16
CA PHE A 286 0.75 -20.53 5.11
C PHE A 286 1.60 -21.80 5.32
N LEU A 287 2.84 -21.66 5.76
CA LEU A 287 3.73 -22.76 6.12
C LEU A 287 3.36 -23.45 7.45
N ARG A 288 2.38 -22.93 8.20
CA ARG A 288 1.97 -23.36 9.54
C ARG A 288 3.07 -23.25 10.61
N GLU A 289 4.03 -22.38 10.39
CA GLU A 289 5.11 -22.04 11.33
C GLU A 289 4.66 -20.99 12.35
N GLU A 290 3.70 -20.12 11.97
CA GLU A 290 3.06 -19.14 12.84
C GLU A 290 1.52 -19.19 12.65
N THR A 291 0.80 -18.60 13.60
CA THR A 291 -0.68 -18.53 13.57
C THR A 291 -1.20 -17.10 13.45
N VAL A 292 -0.32 -16.10 13.58
CA VAL A 292 -0.68 -14.68 13.63
C VAL A 292 0.02 -13.91 12.52
N VAL A 293 -0.76 -13.15 11.76
CA VAL A 293 -0.25 -12.16 10.80
C VAL A 293 0.06 -10.85 11.52
N LYS A 294 1.25 -10.30 11.30
CA LYS A 294 1.71 -9.06 11.94
C LYS A 294 1.25 -7.85 11.14
N TYR A 295 0.07 -7.34 11.44
CA TYR A 295 -0.44 -6.10 10.86
C TYR A 295 0.09 -4.87 11.60
N PRO A 296 0.16 -3.70 10.94
CA PRO A 296 0.55 -2.45 11.59
C PRO A 296 -0.56 -1.93 12.50
N GLU A 297 -0.13 -1.18 13.52
CA GLU A 297 -0.99 -0.36 14.35
C GLU A 297 -0.49 1.09 14.32
N PHE A 298 -1.36 2.04 14.55
CA PHE A 298 -0.96 3.44 14.73
C PHE A 298 -0.04 3.60 15.93
N VAL A 299 0.96 4.48 15.82
CA VAL A 299 1.78 4.90 16.97
C VAL A 299 0.86 5.58 17.99
N LYS A 300 0.89 5.15 19.24
CA LYS A 300 0.11 5.80 20.32
C LYS A 300 0.58 7.25 20.47
N LYS A 301 -0.38 8.17 20.40
CA LYS A 301 -0.16 9.60 20.75
C LYS A 301 -0.16 9.75 22.24
#